data_aaa6d98c687c275d74b56a9ae5407ed4
#
_entry.id   aaa6d98c687c275d74b56a9ae5407ed4
#
_cell.length_a   1.000
_cell.length_b   1.000
_cell.length_c   1.000
_cell.angle_alpha   90.00
_cell.angle_beta   90.00
_cell.angle_gamma   90.00
#
_symmetry.space_group_name_H-M   'P 1'
#
loop_
_entity.id
_entity.type
_entity.pdbx_description
1 polymer ?
#
loop_
_entity_poly.entity_id
_entity_poly.type
_entity_poly.pdbx_seq_one_letter_code
_entity_poly.pdbx_strand_id
1 'polypeptide(L)'
;MSASNIELVTKIPVGAAAVSAAAISGRTRLYGIYYTCTATASSFEIRNGAADTATSLITIHTPAAAGQYEIDIPDGGALFNAGAFIDAADTEITSVTLVYAGGAAA
;
A
#
# COMPACT_ATOMS: atom_id res chain seq x y z
N MET A 1 11.53 -10.89 26.40
CA MET A 1 10.54 -9.96 25.79
C MET A 1 10.67 -10.00 24.27
N SER A 2 9.58 -10.11 23.63
CA SER A 2 9.56 -9.97 22.15
C SER A 2 9.06 -8.58 21.79
N ALA A 3 9.70 -7.97 20.82
CA ALA A 3 9.24 -6.73 20.23
C ALA A 3 8.63 -7.05 18.87
N SER A 4 7.55 -6.38 18.56
CA SER A 4 6.99 -6.47 17.22
C SER A 4 7.92 -5.78 16.23
N ASN A 5 8.20 -6.45 15.11
CA ASN A 5 8.88 -5.84 13.98
C ASN A 5 7.89 -5.31 12.94
N ILE A 6 6.61 -5.35 13.27
CA ILE A 6 5.55 -4.86 12.38
C ILE A 6 5.48 -3.35 12.50
N GLU A 7 5.52 -2.69 11.36
CA GLU A 7 5.47 -1.24 11.26
C GLU A 7 4.33 -0.84 10.32
N LEU A 8 3.97 0.43 10.38
CA LEU A 8 2.90 1.01 9.57
C LEU A 8 3.44 2.23 8.83
N VAL A 9 3.05 2.38 7.58
CA VAL A 9 3.31 3.58 6.80
C VAL A 9 2.04 3.97 6.04
N THR A 10 1.67 5.26 6.13
CA THR A 10 0.48 5.77 5.49
C THR A 10 0.86 6.83 4.47
N LYS A 11 0.30 6.73 3.26
CA LYS A 11 0.41 7.75 2.23
C LYS A 11 -0.97 8.33 1.93
N ILE A 12 -1.01 9.64 1.77
CA ILE A 12 -2.21 10.40 1.43
C ILE A 12 -1.93 11.25 0.19
N PRO A 13 -2.95 11.72 -0.51
CA PRO A 13 -2.75 12.65 -1.62
C PRO A 13 -2.05 13.92 -1.15
N VAL A 14 -1.20 14.48 -2.01
CA VAL A 14 -0.54 15.76 -1.78
C VAL A 14 -1.21 16.79 -2.68
N GLY A 15 -1.95 17.72 -2.07
CA GLY A 15 -2.77 18.67 -2.83
C GLY A 15 -3.83 17.97 -3.66
N ALA A 16 -3.85 18.20 -4.96
CA ALA A 16 -4.77 17.55 -5.90
C ALA A 16 -4.18 16.27 -6.51
N ALA A 17 -2.99 15.85 -6.10
CA ALA A 17 -2.36 14.65 -6.63
C ALA A 17 -2.95 13.38 -6.03
N ALA A 18 -2.91 12.29 -6.78
CA ALA A 18 -3.32 10.99 -6.28
C ALA A 18 -2.29 10.40 -5.30
N VAL A 19 -2.68 9.35 -4.58
CA VAL A 19 -1.76 8.61 -3.71
C VAL A 19 -0.86 7.73 -4.58
N SER A 20 0.28 8.25 -4.99
CA SER A 20 1.29 7.48 -5.71
C SER A 20 2.65 7.83 -5.16
N ALA A 21 3.26 6.89 -4.46
CA ALA A 21 4.53 7.14 -3.79
C ALA A 21 5.24 5.84 -3.42
N ALA A 22 6.57 5.89 -3.38
CA ALA A 22 7.37 4.87 -2.74
C ALA A 22 7.04 4.88 -1.25
N ALA A 23 6.54 3.78 -0.72
CA ALA A 23 6.12 3.68 0.66
C ALA A 23 7.17 3.02 1.53
N ILE A 24 7.84 1.99 1.02
CA ILE A 24 8.83 1.23 1.77
C ILE A 24 10.01 0.97 0.84
N SER A 25 11.23 1.26 1.31
CA SER A 25 12.45 0.95 0.57
C SER A 25 13.09 -0.31 1.13
N GLY A 26 13.67 -1.11 0.23
CA GLY A 26 14.35 -2.34 0.58
C GLY A 26 13.41 -3.53 0.73
N ARG A 27 14.01 -4.69 0.96
CA ARG A 27 13.27 -5.95 1.08
C ARG A 27 12.30 -5.89 2.26
N THR A 28 11.05 -6.20 2.01
CA THR A 28 10.00 -6.11 3.02
C THR A 28 8.97 -7.23 2.87
N ARG A 29 8.27 -7.54 3.96
CA ARG A 29 7.09 -8.38 3.94
C ARG A 29 5.87 -7.52 4.26
N LEU A 30 4.86 -7.65 3.42
CA LEU A 30 3.60 -6.93 3.55
C LEU A 30 2.57 -7.85 4.20
N TYR A 31 2.03 -7.42 5.33
CA TYR A 31 1.07 -8.22 6.10
C TYR A 31 -0.37 -7.75 5.95
N GLY A 32 -0.56 -6.50 5.60
CA GLY A 32 -1.90 -5.98 5.44
C GLY A 32 -1.91 -4.63 4.76
N ILE A 33 -3.09 -4.28 4.26
CA ILE A 33 -3.33 -3.02 3.57
C ILE A 33 -4.62 -2.44 4.12
N TYR A 34 -4.58 -1.21 4.61
CA TYR A 34 -5.77 -0.44 4.95
C TYR A 34 -5.90 0.69 3.95
N TYR A 35 -7.09 0.95 3.46
CA TYR A 35 -7.28 2.07 2.56
C TYR A 35 -8.62 2.76 2.81
N THR A 36 -8.69 4.02 2.43
CA THR A 36 -9.93 4.77 2.37
C THR A 36 -10.19 5.19 0.94
N CYS A 37 -11.45 5.23 0.55
CA CYS A 37 -11.85 5.57 -0.80
C CYS A 37 -13.15 6.37 -0.82
N THR A 38 -13.43 6.98 -1.97
CA THR A 38 -14.72 7.65 -2.25
C THR A 38 -15.77 6.62 -2.67
N ALA A 39 -16.97 7.11 -2.99
CA ALA A 39 -18.08 6.25 -3.42
C ALA A 39 -17.97 5.75 -4.87
N THR A 40 -16.94 6.14 -5.59
CA THR A 40 -16.69 5.71 -6.96
C THR A 40 -15.71 4.55 -6.97
N ALA A 41 -16.09 3.44 -7.59
CA ALA A 41 -15.22 2.27 -7.69
C ALA A 41 -13.95 2.58 -8.48
N SER A 42 -12.82 2.08 -8.01
CA SER A 42 -11.52 2.27 -8.64
C SER A 42 -10.61 1.08 -8.32
N SER A 43 -9.31 1.26 -8.52
CA SER A 43 -8.32 0.27 -8.14
C SER A 43 -6.97 0.94 -7.89
N PHE A 44 -6.10 0.23 -7.16
CA PHE A 44 -4.71 0.63 -7.02
C PHE A 44 -3.84 -0.61 -6.91
N GLU A 45 -2.54 -0.41 -7.08
CA GLU A 45 -1.57 -1.51 -7.10
C GLU A 45 -0.46 -1.26 -6.10
N ILE A 46 0.12 -2.34 -5.59
CA ILE A 46 1.36 -2.29 -4.83
C ILE A 46 2.44 -2.95 -5.69
N ARG A 47 3.46 -2.19 -6.03
CA ARG A 47 4.53 -2.60 -6.93
C ARG A 47 5.80 -2.93 -6.15
N ASN A 48 6.53 -3.89 -6.67
CA ASN A 48 7.78 -4.33 -6.05
C ASN A 48 8.94 -3.48 -6.54
N GLY A 49 9.15 -2.35 -5.88
CA GLY A 49 10.22 -1.44 -6.24
C GLY A 49 10.00 -0.04 -5.71
N ALA A 50 10.70 0.92 -6.32
CA ALA A 50 10.70 2.32 -5.90
C ALA A 50 10.02 3.25 -6.90
N ALA A 51 9.41 2.72 -7.95
CA ALA A 51 8.81 3.52 -9.02
C ALA A 51 7.57 2.84 -9.59
N ASP A 52 6.76 3.61 -10.30
CA ASP A 52 5.54 3.12 -10.94
C ASP A 52 5.80 2.20 -12.14
N THR A 53 7.05 2.07 -12.55
CA THR A 53 7.47 1.12 -13.59
C THR A 53 7.84 -0.24 -13.03
N ALA A 54 7.87 -0.41 -11.72
CA ALA A 54 8.19 -1.69 -11.09
C ALA A 54 7.05 -2.70 -11.30
N THR A 55 7.36 -3.97 -11.13
CA THR A 55 6.38 -5.05 -11.29
C THR A 55 5.28 -4.93 -10.25
N SER A 56 4.02 -4.96 -10.69
CA SER A 56 2.86 -5.01 -9.80
C SER A 56 2.72 -6.41 -9.23
N LEU A 57 2.65 -6.53 -7.91
CA LEU A 57 2.44 -7.82 -7.24
C LEU A 57 1.01 -8.00 -6.73
N ILE A 58 0.30 -6.92 -6.46
CA ILE A 58 -1.08 -7.00 -6.01
C ILE A 58 -1.88 -5.83 -6.55
N THR A 59 -3.08 -6.11 -7.01
CA THR A 59 -4.06 -5.11 -7.43
C THR A 59 -5.26 -5.17 -6.49
N ILE A 60 -5.63 -4.05 -5.93
CA ILE A 60 -6.78 -3.93 -5.04
C ILE A 60 -7.88 -3.17 -5.78
N HIS A 61 -9.06 -3.80 -5.87
CA HIS A 61 -10.24 -3.18 -6.44
C HIS A 61 -11.10 -2.59 -5.33
N THR A 62 -11.43 -1.31 -5.42
CA THR A 62 -12.22 -0.63 -4.42
C THR A 62 -13.70 -0.66 -4.77
N PRO A 63 -14.60 -0.76 -3.78
CA PRO A 63 -16.03 -0.79 -4.05
C PRO A 63 -16.58 0.60 -4.36
N ALA A 64 -17.79 0.63 -4.90
CA ALA A 64 -18.53 1.88 -5.13
C ALA A 64 -19.21 2.35 -3.84
N ALA A 65 -18.46 2.38 -2.75
CA ALA A 65 -18.95 2.78 -1.43
C ALA A 65 -17.82 3.44 -0.65
N ALA A 66 -18.00 4.70 -0.27
CA ALA A 66 -17.00 5.42 0.51
C ALA A 66 -16.81 4.76 1.87
N GLY A 67 -15.59 4.76 2.37
CA GLY A 67 -15.29 4.22 3.69
C GLY A 67 -13.85 3.76 3.83
N GLN A 68 -13.62 3.02 4.89
CA GLN A 68 -12.34 2.43 5.22
C GLN A 68 -12.44 0.92 5.09
N TYR A 69 -11.45 0.33 4.45
CA TYR A 69 -11.40 -1.11 4.18
C TYR A 69 -10.02 -1.66 4.53
N GLU A 70 -9.97 -2.97 4.78
CA GLU A 70 -8.71 -3.62 5.09
C GLU A 70 -8.59 -4.95 4.35
N ILE A 71 -7.34 -5.31 4.05
CA ILE A 71 -6.98 -6.57 3.42
C ILE A 71 -5.88 -7.19 4.27
N ASP A 72 -6.11 -8.39 4.78
CA ASP A 72 -5.11 -9.15 5.50
C ASP A 72 -4.42 -10.14 4.57
N ILE A 73 -3.10 -10.20 4.65
CA ILE A 73 -2.30 -11.16 3.89
C ILE A 73 -1.87 -12.26 4.85
N PRO A 74 -2.35 -13.51 4.67
CA PRO A 74 -2.06 -14.59 5.60
C PRO A 74 -0.66 -15.20 5.41
N ASP A 75 -0.35 -16.17 6.24
CA ASP A 75 0.81 -17.06 6.10
C ASP A 75 2.17 -16.35 6.04
N GLY A 76 2.35 -15.36 6.92
CA GLY A 76 3.62 -14.66 7.03
C GLY A 76 3.80 -13.53 6.00
N GLY A 77 2.72 -13.11 5.37
CA GLY A 77 2.74 -11.96 4.48
C GLY A 77 3.24 -12.24 3.08
N ALA A 78 3.35 -11.19 2.30
CA ALA A 78 3.86 -11.23 0.93
C ALA A 78 5.23 -10.57 0.84
N LEU A 79 6.15 -11.21 0.13
CA LEU A 79 7.51 -10.71 -0.01
C LEU A 79 7.62 -9.72 -1.17
N PHE A 80 8.12 -8.53 -0.84
CA PHE A 80 8.50 -7.50 -1.80
C PHE A 80 10.01 -7.31 -1.73
N ASN A 81 10.75 -7.88 -2.68
CA ASN A 81 12.21 -7.91 -2.62
C ASN A 81 12.87 -6.54 -2.74
N ALA A 82 12.26 -5.63 -3.47
CA ALA A 82 12.86 -4.34 -3.82
C ALA A 82 12.14 -3.15 -3.17
N GLY A 83 11.19 -3.41 -2.32
CA GLY A 83 10.40 -2.36 -1.68
C GLY A 83 8.95 -2.37 -2.13
N ALA A 84 8.16 -1.46 -1.60
CA ALA A 84 6.74 -1.34 -1.94
C ALA A 84 6.44 0.08 -2.42
N PHE A 85 5.97 0.18 -3.65
CA PHE A 85 5.49 1.43 -4.25
C PHE A 85 3.98 1.36 -4.38
N ILE A 86 3.28 2.36 -3.83
CA ILE A 86 1.83 2.48 -3.97
C ILE A 86 1.55 3.20 -5.28
N ASP A 87 0.88 2.53 -6.21
CA ASP A 87 0.46 3.11 -7.48
C ASP A 87 -1.06 3.29 -7.46
N ALA A 88 -1.49 4.43 -6.98
CA ALA A 88 -2.89 4.81 -6.91
C ALA A 88 -3.08 6.10 -7.72
N ALA A 89 -3.13 5.96 -9.04
CA ALA A 89 -3.22 7.08 -9.97
C ALA A 89 -4.57 7.78 -9.94
N ASP A 90 -5.59 7.13 -9.38
CA ASP A 90 -6.95 7.67 -9.33
C ASP A 90 -7.16 8.39 -7.99
N THR A 91 -7.75 9.59 -8.05
CA THR A 91 -8.06 10.39 -6.87
C THR A 91 -9.18 9.81 -6.01
N GLU A 92 -9.84 8.75 -6.45
CA GLU A 92 -10.83 8.02 -5.65
C GLU A 92 -10.22 7.31 -4.45
N ILE A 93 -8.92 7.06 -4.46
CA ILE A 93 -8.19 6.50 -3.33
C ILE A 93 -7.68 7.65 -2.48
N THR A 94 -8.13 7.74 -1.23
CA THR A 94 -7.83 8.88 -0.36
C THR A 94 -6.75 8.61 0.68
N SER A 95 -6.46 7.37 0.98
CA SER A 95 -5.30 6.98 1.79
C SER A 95 -4.99 5.51 1.59
N VAL A 96 -3.72 5.15 1.77
CA VAL A 96 -3.28 3.75 1.79
C VAL A 96 -2.28 3.60 2.92
N THR A 97 -2.53 2.63 3.80
CA THR A 97 -1.62 2.26 4.89
C THR A 97 -1.14 0.85 4.67
N LEU A 98 0.16 0.65 4.71
CA LEU A 98 0.79 -0.66 4.61
C LEU A 98 1.25 -1.12 5.99
N VAL A 99 0.95 -2.37 6.32
CA VAL A 99 1.42 -3.05 7.53
C VAL A 99 2.54 -3.98 7.10
N TYR A 100 3.76 -3.75 7.59
CA TYR A 100 4.93 -4.41 7.03
C TYR A 100 6.00 -4.71 8.09
N ALA A 101 6.94 -5.55 7.72
CA ALA A 101 8.17 -5.79 8.46
C ALA A 101 9.36 -5.85 7.50
N GLY A 102 10.51 -5.36 7.95
CA GLY A 102 11.69 -5.21 7.09
C GLY A 102 11.60 -3.95 6.25
N GLY A 103 12.69 -3.56 5.61
CA GLY A 103 12.73 -2.32 4.87
C GLY A 103 12.65 -1.09 5.77
N ALA A 104 12.47 0.06 5.16
CA ALA A 104 12.33 1.33 5.86
C ALA A 104 11.29 2.21 5.15
N ALA A 105 10.49 2.93 5.90
CA ALA A 105 9.54 3.87 5.34
C ALA A 105 10.27 4.90 4.46
N ALA A 106 9.77 5.09 3.26
CA ALA A 106 10.38 5.96 2.26
C ALA A 106 9.80 7.37 2.33
#